data_19c093c2b6b7dab09a1565a1bc5ca140
#
_entry.id   19c093c2b6b7dab09a1565a1bc5ca140
#
_cell.length_a   1.000
_cell.length_b   1.000
_cell.length_c   1.000
_cell.angle_alpha   90.00
_cell.angle_beta   90.00
_cell.angle_gamma   90.00
#
_symmetry.space_group_name_H-M   'P 1'
#
loop_
_entity.id
_entity.type
_entity.pdbx_description
1 polymer ?
#
loop_
_entity_poly.entity_id
_entity_poly.type
_entity_poly.pdbx_seq_one_letter_code
_entity_poly.pdbx_strand_id
1 'polypeptide(L)'
;MTIAAILTLLVAAKAALAAPVDPSIARRGNLPTPISVSTARSYLSQLTVEAENNSPAYDRDAFNHWIAISGNCNARETVLKRDGSGVQTNNACESTSGSWYSDYDGETFAEAGDLDIDHVVPLVSPFRA
;
A
#
# COMPACT_ATOMS: atom_id res chain seq x y z
N MET A 1 42.18 -45.46 30.98
CA MET A 1 42.46 -44.29 30.12
C MET A 1 41.32 -44.19 29.09
N THR A 2 40.34 -43.34 29.36
CA THR A 2 39.15 -43.15 28.52
C THR A 2 39.30 -41.77 27.86
N ILE A 3 39.40 -41.76 26.54
CA ILE A 3 39.54 -40.55 25.74
C ILE A 3 38.10 -40.08 25.41
N ALA A 4 37.70 -38.96 25.97
CA ALA A 4 36.46 -38.30 25.65
C ALA A 4 36.62 -37.49 24.35
N ALA A 5 35.88 -37.86 23.31
CA ALA A 5 35.82 -37.14 22.06
C ALA A 5 34.84 -35.97 22.20
N ILE A 6 35.34 -34.74 22.16
CA ILE A 6 34.53 -33.53 22.13
C ILE A 6 34.05 -33.29 20.69
N LEU A 7 32.78 -33.49 20.42
CA LEU A 7 32.13 -33.21 19.13
C LEU A 7 31.76 -31.74 19.09
N THR A 8 32.52 -30.93 18.38
CA THR A 8 32.24 -29.51 18.15
C THR A 8 31.24 -29.39 17.04
N LEU A 9 30.00 -28.99 17.38
CA LEU A 9 28.90 -28.75 16.44
C LEU A 9 29.10 -27.34 15.81
N LEU A 10 29.57 -27.29 14.56
CA LEU A 10 29.65 -26.06 13.80
C LEU A 10 28.23 -25.70 13.30
N VAL A 11 27.57 -24.73 13.94
CA VAL A 11 26.33 -24.13 13.42
C VAL A 11 26.71 -23.11 12.33
N ALA A 12 26.56 -23.52 11.08
CA ALA A 12 26.70 -22.61 9.95
C ALA A 12 25.43 -21.72 9.87
N ALA A 13 25.55 -20.48 10.33
CA ALA A 13 24.53 -19.46 10.10
C ALA A 13 24.46 -19.17 8.58
N LYS A 14 23.42 -19.63 7.92
CA LYS A 14 23.10 -19.20 6.55
C LYS A 14 22.66 -17.73 6.62
N ALA A 15 23.57 -16.82 6.25
CA ALA A 15 23.17 -15.45 5.93
C ALA A 15 22.24 -15.52 4.71
N ALA A 16 20.96 -15.21 4.91
CA ALA A 16 20.04 -15.01 3.81
C ALA A 16 20.51 -13.74 3.07
N LEU A 17 21.20 -13.93 1.96
CA LEU A 17 21.46 -12.86 1.01
C LEU A 17 20.08 -12.44 0.47
N ALA A 18 19.65 -11.20 0.79
CA ALA A 18 18.51 -10.60 0.14
C ALA A 18 18.75 -10.65 -1.37
N ALA A 19 17.82 -11.26 -2.12
CA ALA A 19 17.92 -11.29 -3.57
C ALA A 19 18.04 -9.83 -4.08
N PRO A 20 18.91 -9.57 -5.06
CA PRO A 20 18.98 -8.25 -5.67
C PRO A 20 17.60 -7.90 -6.22
N VAL A 21 17.07 -6.75 -5.82
CA VAL A 21 15.81 -6.23 -6.37
C VAL A 21 16.04 -5.97 -7.86
N ASP A 22 15.23 -6.59 -8.71
CA ASP A 22 15.29 -6.41 -10.16
C ASP A 22 15.11 -4.91 -10.47
N PRO A 23 16.09 -4.23 -11.10
CA PRO A 23 15.97 -2.82 -11.46
C PRO A 23 14.85 -2.56 -12.48
N SER A 24 14.29 -3.57 -13.14
CA SER A 24 13.10 -3.45 -14.00
C SER A 24 11.81 -3.26 -13.21
N ILE A 25 11.81 -3.56 -11.89
CA ILE A 25 10.72 -3.22 -10.97
C ILE A 25 10.71 -1.70 -10.66
N ALA A 26 11.81 -1.01 -10.97
CA ALA A 26 11.90 0.43 -10.80
C ALA A 26 11.02 1.14 -11.85
N ARG A 27 9.92 1.70 -11.39
CA ARG A 27 8.92 2.53 -12.07
C ARG A 27 7.77 1.75 -12.70
N ARG A 28 6.90 1.32 -11.85
CA ARG A 28 5.53 1.04 -12.22
C ARG A 28 4.71 2.28 -11.87
N GLY A 29 4.06 2.88 -12.87
CA GLY A 29 3.11 3.95 -12.73
C GLY A 29 3.64 5.31 -12.21
N ASN A 30 2.74 6.09 -11.66
CA ASN A 30 2.98 7.44 -11.13
C ASN A 30 3.43 7.48 -9.67
N LEU A 31 3.97 6.36 -9.15
CA LEU A 31 4.44 6.32 -7.77
C LEU A 31 5.65 7.24 -7.59
N PRO A 32 5.72 8.00 -6.49
CA PRO A 32 6.86 8.85 -6.19
C PRO A 32 8.12 8.00 -6.00
N THR A 33 9.28 8.56 -6.34
CA THR A 33 10.55 7.90 -6.07
C THR A 33 10.68 7.59 -4.57
N PRO A 34 10.95 6.34 -4.18
CA PRO A 34 11.12 5.98 -2.78
C PRO A 34 12.25 6.78 -2.13
N ILE A 35 12.05 7.17 -0.89
CA ILE A 35 13.12 7.78 -0.08
C ILE A 35 14.23 6.77 0.19
N SER A 36 15.44 7.27 0.55
CA SER A 36 16.56 6.38 0.88
C SER A 36 16.22 5.49 2.10
N VAL A 37 16.83 4.31 2.16
CA VAL A 37 16.65 3.38 3.29
C VAL A 37 17.04 4.04 4.63
N SER A 38 18.10 4.86 4.65
CA SER A 38 18.51 5.58 5.85
C SER A 38 17.48 6.60 6.30
N THR A 39 16.89 7.35 5.37
CA THR A 39 15.80 8.30 5.66
C THR A 39 14.55 7.58 6.16
N ALA A 40 14.17 6.47 5.53
CA ALA A 40 13.02 5.68 5.96
C ALA A 40 13.21 5.13 7.39
N ARG A 41 14.41 4.62 7.72
CA ARG A 41 14.73 4.17 9.08
C ARG A 41 14.70 5.30 10.09
N SER A 42 15.20 6.49 9.71
CA SER A 42 15.14 7.68 10.56
C SER A 42 13.68 8.08 10.87
N TYR A 43 12.81 8.08 9.84
CA TYR A 43 11.39 8.38 10.05
C TYR A 43 10.72 7.32 10.94
N LEU A 44 11.00 6.05 10.69
CA LEU A 44 10.46 4.97 11.50
C LEU A 44 10.84 5.11 13.00
N SER A 45 12.08 5.50 13.30
CA SER A 45 12.53 5.70 14.68
C SER A 45 11.92 6.90 15.38
N GLN A 46 11.29 7.82 14.64
CA GLN A 46 10.61 8.99 15.19
C GLN A 46 9.12 8.75 15.45
N LEU A 47 8.58 7.61 15.00
CA LEU A 47 7.19 7.26 15.26
C LEU A 47 7.00 6.89 16.74
N THR A 48 5.99 7.47 17.35
CA THR A 48 5.56 7.07 18.69
C THR A 48 4.92 5.69 18.61
N VAL A 49 5.36 4.79 19.48
CA VAL A 49 4.74 3.46 19.62
C VAL A 49 3.76 3.54 20.78
N GLU A 50 2.49 3.36 20.46
CA GLU A 50 1.41 3.35 21.43
C GLU A 50 0.67 2.02 21.42
N ALA A 51 0.02 1.68 22.53
CA ALA A 51 -0.84 0.52 22.60
C ALA A 51 -2.13 0.77 21.80
N GLU A 52 -2.56 -0.25 21.05
CA GLU A 52 -3.80 -0.16 20.30
C GLU A 52 -5.00 0.07 21.24
N ASN A 53 -5.78 1.11 20.97
CA ASN A 53 -7.02 1.41 21.69
C ASN A 53 -8.22 0.94 20.85
N ASN A 54 -8.99 -0.01 21.39
CA ASN A 54 -10.18 -0.55 20.74
C ASN A 54 -11.50 0.00 21.32
N SER A 55 -11.44 1.11 22.07
CA SER A 55 -12.62 1.75 22.66
C SER A 55 -12.70 3.24 22.28
N PRO A 56 -13.75 3.66 21.60
CA PRO A 56 -14.92 2.87 21.12
C PRO A 56 -14.55 1.85 20.04
N ALA A 57 -15.43 0.87 19.78
CA ALA A 57 -15.24 -0.06 18.67
C ALA A 57 -15.21 0.67 17.33
N TYR A 58 -14.39 0.19 16.39
CA TYR A 58 -14.30 0.79 15.05
C TYR A 58 -15.66 0.83 14.36
N ASP A 59 -16.01 2.00 13.90
CA ASP A 59 -17.21 2.25 13.09
C ASP A 59 -16.80 2.91 11.77
N ARG A 60 -17.01 2.20 10.67
CA ARG A 60 -16.69 2.71 9.34
C ARG A 60 -17.50 3.95 8.98
N ASP A 61 -18.75 4.04 9.43
CA ASP A 61 -19.65 5.14 9.11
C ASP A 61 -19.28 6.45 9.82
N ALA A 62 -18.40 6.37 10.84
CA ALA A 62 -17.79 7.55 11.45
C ALA A 62 -16.83 8.30 10.50
N PHE A 63 -16.41 7.67 9.38
CA PHE A 63 -15.53 8.27 8.38
C PHE A 63 -16.32 8.64 7.11
N ASN A 64 -16.23 9.91 6.75
CA ASN A 64 -16.87 10.43 5.54
C ASN A 64 -15.97 10.17 4.33
N HIS A 65 -15.98 8.96 3.79
CA HIS A 65 -15.00 8.53 2.79
C HIS A 65 -15.42 8.82 1.37
N TRP A 66 -16.46 8.68 0.78
CA TRP A 66 -16.78 9.06 -0.60
C TRP A 66 -17.41 10.44 -0.70
N ILE A 67 -16.73 11.46 -0.16
CA ILE A 67 -17.21 12.85 -0.18
C ILE A 67 -17.31 13.40 -1.60
N ALA A 68 -18.28 14.28 -1.84
CA ALA A 68 -18.39 15.03 -3.08
C ALA A 68 -17.20 15.99 -3.21
N ILE A 69 -16.49 15.93 -4.33
CA ILE A 69 -15.32 16.77 -4.63
C ILE A 69 -15.72 17.92 -5.56
N SER A 70 -16.41 17.62 -6.67
CA SER A 70 -16.82 18.63 -7.66
C SER A 70 -17.99 18.13 -8.47
N GLY A 71 -19.04 18.94 -8.56
CA GLY A 71 -20.26 18.57 -9.29
C GLY A 71 -20.82 17.24 -8.78
N ASN A 72 -21.02 16.29 -9.67
CA ASN A 72 -21.50 14.94 -9.34
C ASN A 72 -20.36 13.95 -9.00
N CYS A 73 -19.10 14.39 -9.04
CA CYS A 73 -17.94 13.54 -8.79
C CYS A 73 -17.64 13.46 -7.29
N ASN A 74 -17.61 12.26 -6.75
CA ASN A 74 -17.09 11.99 -5.42
C ASN A 74 -15.58 11.70 -5.46
N ALA A 75 -14.99 11.40 -4.31
CA ALA A 75 -13.55 11.14 -4.21
C ALA A 75 -13.13 9.91 -5.05
N ARG A 76 -13.92 8.83 -5.09
CA ARG A 76 -13.64 7.63 -5.90
C ARG A 76 -13.59 7.97 -7.39
N GLU A 77 -14.64 8.62 -7.89
CA GLU A 77 -14.73 8.97 -9.31
C GLU A 77 -13.61 9.94 -9.73
N THR A 78 -13.25 10.85 -8.85
CA THR A 78 -12.15 11.79 -9.07
C THR A 78 -10.80 11.06 -9.20
N VAL A 79 -10.53 10.09 -8.34
CA VAL A 79 -9.30 9.27 -8.38
C VAL A 79 -9.27 8.42 -9.65
N LEU A 80 -10.35 7.71 -9.98
CA LEU A 80 -10.43 6.91 -11.20
C LEU A 80 -10.18 7.73 -12.46
N LYS A 81 -10.74 8.96 -12.52
CA LYS A 81 -10.52 9.87 -13.65
C LYS A 81 -9.08 10.39 -13.70
N ARG A 82 -8.45 10.66 -12.55
CA ARG A 82 -7.08 11.15 -12.45
C ARG A 82 -6.06 10.11 -12.90
N ASP A 83 -6.24 8.87 -12.45
CA ASP A 83 -5.22 7.82 -12.55
C ASP A 83 -5.44 6.87 -13.75
N GLY A 84 -6.61 6.95 -14.40
CA GLY A 84 -6.88 6.19 -15.61
C GLY A 84 -6.44 6.90 -16.89
N SER A 85 -6.26 6.15 -17.95
CA SER A 85 -5.98 6.62 -19.30
C SER A 85 -7.22 6.55 -20.17
N GLY A 86 -7.55 7.62 -20.89
CA GLY A 86 -8.70 7.67 -21.79
C GLY A 86 -10.07 7.54 -21.12
N VAL A 87 -10.16 7.89 -19.84
CA VAL A 87 -11.38 7.72 -19.04
C VAL A 87 -12.51 8.59 -19.57
N GLN A 88 -13.67 7.95 -19.85
CA GLN A 88 -14.93 8.63 -20.15
C GLN A 88 -15.87 8.50 -18.96
N THR A 89 -16.64 9.53 -18.69
CA THR A 89 -17.62 9.54 -17.60
C THR A 89 -19.01 9.90 -18.10
N ASN A 90 -20.03 9.38 -17.43
CA ASN A 90 -21.42 9.79 -17.63
C ASN A 90 -21.74 11.07 -16.83
N ASN A 91 -23.01 11.51 -16.90
CA ASN A 91 -23.49 12.70 -16.17
C ASN A 91 -23.48 12.54 -14.64
N ALA A 92 -23.45 11.31 -14.13
CA ALA A 92 -23.30 11.02 -12.71
C ALA A 92 -21.82 10.95 -12.27
N CYS A 93 -20.89 11.25 -13.19
CA CYS A 93 -19.45 11.13 -13.03
C CYS A 93 -18.91 9.70 -12.93
N GLU A 94 -19.74 8.67 -13.14
CA GLU A 94 -19.28 7.30 -13.15
C GLU A 94 -18.41 7.03 -14.38
N SER A 95 -17.30 6.34 -14.20
CA SER A 95 -16.41 5.95 -15.29
C SER A 95 -17.08 4.86 -16.15
N THR A 96 -17.32 5.17 -17.42
CA THR A 96 -17.99 4.28 -18.39
C THR A 96 -17.02 3.55 -19.29
N SER A 97 -15.79 4.02 -19.40
CA SER A 97 -14.69 3.36 -20.08
C SER A 97 -13.38 3.99 -19.65
N GLY A 98 -12.28 3.26 -19.83
CA GLY A 98 -10.95 3.72 -19.50
C GLY A 98 -9.96 2.58 -19.47
N SER A 99 -8.74 2.86 -19.04
CA SER A 99 -7.71 1.87 -18.79
C SER A 99 -6.93 2.27 -17.55
N TRP A 100 -6.82 1.38 -16.60
CA TRP A 100 -6.14 1.60 -15.32
C TRP A 100 -5.07 0.55 -15.11
N TYR A 101 -3.85 0.99 -14.90
CA TYR A 101 -2.74 0.12 -14.55
C TYR A 101 -2.61 0.04 -13.03
N SER A 102 -2.56 -1.18 -12.49
CA SER A 102 -2.35 -1.44 -11.06
C SER A 102 -0.88 -1.67 -10.79
N ASP A 103 -0.29 -0.85 -9.91
CA ASP A 103 1.10 -0.99 -9.48
C ASP A 103 1.30 -2.16 -8.50
N TYR A 104 0.22 -2.74 -7.96
CA TYR A 104 0.27 -3.84 -6.99
C TYR A 104 0.54 -5.18 -7.64
N ASP A 105 -0.10 -5.47 -8.77
CA ASP A 105 -0.03 -6.76 -9.48
C ASP A 105 0.54 -6.66 -10.89
N GLY A 106 0.66 -5.43 -11.44
CA GLY A 106 1.15 -5.18 -12.79
C GLY A 106 0.10 -5.43 -13.88
N GLU A 107 -1.16 -5.57 -13.51
CA GLU A 107 -2.27 -5.80 -14.41
C GLU A 107 -2.89 -4.49 -14.92
N THR A 108 -3.57 -4.56 -16.06
CA THR A 108 -4.32 -3.43 -16.61
C THR A 108 -5.80 -3.78 -16.68
N PHE A 109 -6.63 -2.94 -16.11
CA PHE A 109 -8.07 -3.10 -16.02
C PHE A 109 -8.78 -2.18 -16.99
N ALA A 110 -9.82 -2.67 -17.65
CA ALA A 110 -10.67 -1.89 -18.56
C ALA A 110 -11.97 -1.42 -17.88
N GLU A 111 -12.37 -2.10 -16.81
CA GLU A 111 -13.60 -1.82 -16.10
C GLU A 111 -13.31 -1.17 -14.73
N ALA A 112 -13.89 0.01 -14.49
CA ALA A 112 -13.71 0.72 -13.23
C ALA A 112 -14.28 -0.04 -12.02
N GLY A 113 -15.24 -0.95 -12.27
CA GLY A 113 -15.83 -1.80 -11.24
C GLY A 113 -14.91 -2.86 -10.66
N ASP A 114 -13.84 -3.21 -11.40
CA ASP A 114 -12.85 -4.20 -10.98
C ASP A 114 -11.73 -3.59 -10.09
N LEU A 115 -11.81 -2.27 -9.84
CA LEU A 115 -10.82 -1.54 -9.08
C LEU A 115 -11.37 -1.09 -7.72
N ASP A 116 -10.63 -1.41 -6.67
CA ASP A 116 -10.80 -0.83 -5.36
C ASP A 116 -9.89 0.38 -5.17
N ILE A 117 -10.46 1.47 -4.63
CA ILE A 117 -9.68 2.63 -4.19
C ILE A 117 -9.46 2.51 -2.69
N ASP A 118 -8.23 2.22 -2.31
CA ASP A 118 -7.89 2.02 -0.91
C ASP A 118 -7.14 3.24 -0.32
N HIS A 119 -7.06 3.27 0.99
CA HIS A 119 -6.36 4.32 1.74
C HIS A 119 -4.97 3.82 2.12
N VAL A 120 -3.93 4.65 1.88
CA VAL A 120 -2.54 4.35 2.29
C VAL A 120 -2.45 4.09 3.80
N VAL A 121 -3.22 4.84 4.59
CA VAL A 121 -3.44 4.55 6.01
C VAL A 121 -4.82 3.95 6.17
N PRO A 122 -4.96 2.67 6.56
CA PRO A 122 -6.26 2.05 6.75
C PRO A 122 -7.12 2.84 7.73
N LEU A 123 -8.41 3.02 7.42
CA LEU A 123 -9.32 3.83 8.25
C LEU A 123 -9.39 3.37 9.71
N VAL A 124 -9.17 2.08 9.96
CA VAL A 124 -9.15 1.53 11.32
C VAL A 124 -7.93 2.01 12.12
N SER A 125 -6.81 2.34 11.47
CA SER A 125 -5.58 2.74 12.17
C SER A 125 -5.71 4.06 12.93
N PRO A 126 -6.16 5.18 12.32
CA PRO A 126 -6.35 6.43 13.05
C PRO A 126 -7.50 6.36 14.08
N PHE A 127 -8.41 5.40 13.93
CA PHE A 127 -9.49 5.21 14.89
C PHE A 127 -9.02 4.54 16.19
N ARG A 128 -7.93 3.77 16.11
CA ARG A 128 -7.36 3.01 17.24
C ARG A 128 -6.10 3.65 17.85
N ALA A 129 -5.68 4.79 17.30
CA ALA A 129 -4.51 5.53 17.77
C ALA A 129 -4.77 6.37 19.01
#